data_ad344f156b44f7d0660c35f7736ccac6
#
_entry.id   ad344f156b44f7d0660c35f7736ccac6
#
_cell.length_a   1.000
_cell.length_b   1.000
_cell.length_c   1.000
_cell.angle_alpha   90.00
_cell.angle_beta   90.00
_cell.angle_gamma   90.00
#
_symmetry.space_group_name_H-M   'P 1'
#
loop_
_entity.id
_entity.type
_entity.pdbx_description
1 polymer ?
#
loop_
_entity_poly.entity_id
_entity_poly.type
_entity_poly.pdbx_seq_one_letter_code
_entity_poly.pdbx_strand_id
1 'polypeptide(L)'
;MTRFAWVMATYIATLGVGLSALFHPVPKLIWNATASVPVGFYAVRPVGALRFGELLVVKPPEPLATFLDERRYLPKGVPLLKRVLALPGQAVCRTDRTITVDGAATGEALSRDRRDRPLPAWRGCHTLAPGEVFLMNRQSEDSLDSRYFGALPVTTIAGRADPLWTHEER
;
A
#
# COMPACT_ATOMS: atom_id res chain seq x y z
N MET A 1 15.81 17.14 -44.31
CA MET A 1 14.42 17.24 -43.82
C MET A 1 13.92 18.64 -44.04
N THR A 2 12.72 18.83 -44.58
CA THR A 2 12.11 20.14 -44.82
C THR A 2 11.68 20.79 -43.49
N ARG A 3 11.60 22.13 -43.43
CA ARG A 3 11.09 22.84 -42.25
C ARG A 3 9.70 22.34 -41.82
N PHE A 4 8.88 21.98 -42.79
CA PHE A 4 7.56 21.39 -42.55
C PHE A 4 7.64 20.06 -41.81
N ALA A 5 8.59 19.20 -42.16
CA ALA A 5 8.76 17.89 -41.47
C ALA A 5 9.15 18.08 -39.98
N TRP A 6 9.99 19.07 -39.67
CA TRP A 6 10.32 19.39 -38.29
C TRP A 6 9.13 19.92 -37.51
N VAL A 7 8.34 20.84 -38.09
CA VAL A 7 7.13 21.36 -37.45
C VAL A 7 6.12 20.23 -37.15
N MET A 8 5.89 19.36 -38.12
CA MET A 8 4.97 18.22 -37.94
C MET A 8 5.47 17.22 -36.87
N ALA A 9 6.77 16.92 -36.88
CA ALA A 9 7.36 16.03 -35.87
C ALA A 9 7.22 16.59 -34.45
N THR A 10 7.49 17.90 -34.28
CA THR A 10 7.33 18.59 -33.00
C THR A 10 5.86 18.57 -32.55
N TYR A 11 4.94 18.88 -33.45
CA TYR A 11 3.50 18.87 -33.15
C TYR A 11 3.02 17.48 -32.70
N ILE A 12 3.39 16.44 -33.45
CA ILE A 12 3.02 15.04 -33.10
C ILE A 12 3.64 14.64 -31.75
N ALA A 13 4.91 15.00 -31.52
CA ALA A 13 5.57 14.70 -30.23
C ALA A 13 4.89 15.41 -29.05
N THR A 14 4.57 16.70 -29.22
CA THR A 14 3.88 17.49 -28.19
C THR A 14 2.48 16.94 -27.91
N LEU A 15 1.74 16.57 -28.97
CA LEU A 15 0.43 15.97 -28.87
C LEU A 15 0.51 14.61 -28.13
N GLY A 16 1.50 13.78 -28.49
CA GLY A 16 1.75 12.48 -27.83
C GLY A 16 2.04 12.62 -26.33
N VAL A 17 2.90 13.58 -25.96
CA VAL A 17 3.18 13.89 -24.55
C VAL A 17 1.93 14.41 -23.84
N GLY A 18 1.19 15.33 -24.47
CA GLY A 18 -0.06 15.86 -23.90
C GLY A 18 -1.13 14.78 -23.69
N LEU A 19 -1.30 13.88 -24.66
CA LEU A 19 -2.22 12.75 -24.52
C LEU A 19 -1.76 11.77 -23.42
N SER A 20 -0.45 11.52 -23.30
CA SER A 20 0.06 10.61 -22.26
C SER A 20 -0.27 11.09 -20.85
N ALA A 21 -0.38 12.39 -20.62
CA ALA A 21 -0.75 12.97 -19.33
C ALA A 21 -2.21 12.67 -18.93
N LEU A 22 -3.09 12.33 -19.89
CA LEU A 22 -4.48 11.95 -19.63
C LEU A 22 -4.62 10.49 -19.19
N PHE A 23 -3.61 9.67 -19.45
CA PHE A 23 -3.61 8.27 -19.06
C PHE A 23 -2.83 8.12 -17.75
N HIS A 24 -3.48 7.52 -16.75
CA HIS A 24 -2.85 7.17 -15.47
C HIS A 24 -2.69 5.64 -15.39
N PRO A 25 -1.75 5.04 -16.16
CA PRO A 25 -1.55 3.60 -16.12
C PRO A 25 -1.11 3.17 -14.73
N VAL A 26 -1.54 1.97 -14.33
CA VAL A 26 -1.00 1.34 -13.11
C VAL A 26 0.52 1.20 -13.29
N PRO A 27 1.34 1.70 -12.35
CA PRO A 27 2.78 1.57 -12.46
C PRO A 27 3.17 0.09 -12.54
N LYS A 28 4.03 -0.25 -13.49
CA LYS A 28 4.55 -1.63 -13.66
C LYS A 28 5.77 -1.90 -12.78
N LEU A 29 6.41 -0.86 -12.29
CA LEU A 29 7.60 -0.91 -11.44
C LEU A 29 7.44 0.13 -10.32
N ILE A 30 7.78 -0.27 -9.09
CA ILE A 30 7.77 0.59 -7.91
C ILE A 30 9.12 0.50 -7.21
N TRP A 31 9.67 1.65 -6.83
CA TRP A 31 10.76 1.74 -5.87
C TRP A 31 10.19 1.88 -4.46
N ASN A 32 10.51 0.92 -3.57
CA ASN A 32 10.22 1.04 -2.14
C ASN A 32 11.45 1.63 -1.42
N ALA A 33 11.24 2.77 -0.78
CA ALA A 33 12.27 3.47 0.01
C ALA A 33 12.10 3.28 1.52
N THR A 34 11.11 2.48 1.97
CA THR A 34 10.78 2.33 3.39
C THR A 34 11.10 0.93 3.90
N ALA A 35 11.62 0.83 5.12
CA ALA A 35 12.01 -0.44 5.74
C ALA A 35 10.83 -1.33 6.20
N SER A 36 9.58 -0.95 5.93
CA SER A 36 8.41 -1.77 6.29
C SER A 36 8.31 -3.09 5.50
N VAL A 37 8.94 -3.12 4.32
CA VAL A 37 9.33 -4.30 3.55
C VAL A 37 10.73 -4.03 2.99
N PRO A 38 11.49 -5.02 2.50
CA PRO A 38 12.83 -4.79 1.99
C PRO A 38 12.88 -3.62 0.99
N VAL A 39 13.88 -2.74 1.13
CA VAL A 39 14.08 -1.60 0.23
C VAL A 39 14.48 -2.10 -1.15
N GLY A 40 13.90 -1.55 -2.22
CA GLY A 40 14.27 -1.98 -3.58
C GLY A 40 13.20 -1.83 -4.63
N PHE A 41 13.43 -2.48 -5.76
CA PHE A 41 12.53 -2.51 -6.90
C PHE A 41 11.56 -3.69 -6.85
N TYR A 42 10.31 -3.40 -7.15
CA TYR A 42 9.22 -4.37 -7.21
C TYR A 42 8.48 -4.25 -8.53
N ALA A 43 8.26 -5.38 -9.21
CA ALA A 43 7.35 -5.44 -10.34
C ALA A 43 5.90 -5.46 -9.83
N VAL A 44 5.05 -4.64 -10.44
CA VAL A 44 3.61 -4.65 -10.15
C VAL A 44 2.90 -5.52 -11.17
N ARG A 45 2.22 -6.53 -10.68
CA ARG A 45 1.44 -7.47 -11.50
C ARG A 45 -0.05 -7.39 -11.16
N PRO A 46 -0.93 -7.77 -12.09
CA PRO A 46 -2.36 -7.89 -11.79
C PRO A 46 -2.60 -8.81 -10.59
N VAL A 47 -3.58 -8.46 -9.77
CA VAL A 47 -4.01 -9.27 -8.63
C VAL A 47 -5.00 -10.33 -9.12
N GLY A 48 -4.76 -11.57 -8.74
CA GLY A 48 -5.74 -12.64 -8.81
C GLY A 48 -6.46 -12.85 -7.47
N ALA A 49 -6.76 -14.10 -7.13
CA ALA A 49 -7.27 -14.42 -5.80
C ALA A 49 -6.20 -14.10 -4.74
N LEU A 50 -6.58 -13.34 -3.71
CA LEU A 50 -5.70 -12.96 -2.63
C LEU A 50 -5.27 -14.17 -1.80
N ARG A 51 -4.01 -14.16 -1.36
CA ARG A 51 -3.44 -15.22 -0.52
C ARG A 51 -2.74 -14.63 0.70
N PHE A 52 -2.78 -15.37 1.80
CA PHE A 52 -2.03 -15.01 3.02
C PHE A 52 -0.54 -14.79 2.70
N GLY A 53 0.04 -13.73 3.26
CA GLY A 53 1.46 -13.38 3.08
C GLY A 53 1.80 -12.68 1.77
N GLU A 54 0.88 -12.62 0.81
CA GLU A 54 1.09 -11.94 -0.48
C GLU A 54 1.35 -10.45 -0.29
N LEU A 55 2.38 -9.91 -0.95
CA LEU A 55 2.72 -8.49 -0.89
C LEU A 55 1.92 -7.73 -1.94
N LEU A 56 1.20 -6.72 -1.49
CA LEU A 56 0.29 -5.94 -2.31
C LEU A 56 0.71 -4.48 -2.40
N VAL A 57 0.42 -3.89 -3.56
CA VAL A 57 0.47 -2.45 -3.80
C VAL A 57 -0.92 -1.89 -3.49
N VAL A 58 -1.01 -1.04 -2.50
CA VAL A 58 -2.29 -0.52 -1.98
C VAL A 58 -2.33 0.98 -2.15
N LYS A 59 -3.38 1.49 -2.78
CA LYS A 59 -3.70 2.93 -2.84
C LYS A 59 -4.54 3.26 -1.61
N PRO A 60 -4.02 4.04 -0.65
CA PRO A 60 -4.81 4.41 0.53
C PRO A 60 -6.10 5.12 0.11
N PRO A 61 -7.26 4.79 0.71
CA PRO A 61 -8.48 5.56 0.49
C PRO A 61 -8.30 6.99 1.03
N GLU A 62 -9.06 7.96 0.49
CA GLU A 62 -8.84 9.39 0.76
C GLU A 62 -8.69 9.79 2.24
N PRO A 63 -9.51 9.33 3.19
CA PRO A 63 -9.31 9.69 4.60
C PRO A 63 -7.95 9.23 5.13
N LEU A 64 -7.50 8.02 4.72
CA LEU A 64 -6.21 7.48 5.10
C LEU A 64 -5.06 8.20 4.38
N ALA A 65 -5.20 8.46 3.07
CA ALA A 65 -4.20 9.19 2.29
C ALA A 65 -3.94 10.58 2.89
N THR A 66 -5.00 11.31 3.26
CA THR A 66 -4.91 12.62 3.91
C THR A 66 -4.18 12.52 5.26
N PHE A 67 -4.56 11.57 6.11
CA PHE A 67 -3.90 11.34 7.40
C PHE A 67 -2.39 11.06 7.25
N LEU A 68 -2.01 10.21 6.27
CA LEU A 68 -0.61 9.86 6.02
C LEU A 68 0.20 11.06 5.55
N ASP A 69 -0.37 11.90 4.68
CA ASP A 69 0.29 13.08 4.12
C ASP A 69 0.44 14.20 5.16
N GLU A 70 -0.63 14.56 5.87
CA GLU A 70 -0.60 15.60 6.92
C GLU A 70 0.40 15.27 8.03
N ARG A 71 0.53 13.99 8.35
CA ARG A 71 1.52 13.53 9.34
C ARG A 71 2.91 13.27 8.76
N ARG A 72 3.10 13.50 7.46
CA ARG A 72 4.36 13.28 6.75
C ARG A 72 4.90 11.85 6.87
N TYR A 73 3.98 10.88 6.87
CA TYR A 73 4.34 9.46 6.78
C TYR A 73 4.51 9.03 5.34
N LEU A 74 3.59 9.47 4.46
CA LEU A 74 3.58 9.14 3.04
C LEU A 74 2.84 10.23 2.26
N PRO A 75 3.44 10.82 1.21
CA PRO A 75 2.77 11.81 0.37
C PRO A 75 1.53 11.23 -0.32
N LYS A 76 0.51 12.08 -0.57
CA LYS A 76 -0.67 11.68 -1.36
C LYS A 76 -0.26 11.11 -2.72
N GLY A 77 -0.97 10.09 -3.16
CA GLY A 77 -0.72 9.42 -4.44
C GLY A 77 0.38 8.37 -4.40
N VAL A 78 1.18 8.29 -3.34
CA VAL A 78 2.19 7.24 -3.17
C VAL A 78 1.52 5.99 -2.58
N PRO A 79 1.65 4.81 -3.21
CA PRO A 79 1.05 3.59 -2.70
C PRO A 79 1.82 3.01 -1.52
N LEU A 80 1.12 2.24 -0.69
CA LEU A 80 1.69 1.42 0.38
C LEU A 80 2.06 0.03 -0.16
N LEU A 81 3.13 -0.57 0.38
CA LEU A 81 3.44 -1.99 0.21
C LEU A 81 3.10 -2.74 1.51
N LYS A 82 2.08 -3.60 1.46
CA LYS A 82 1.58 -4.33 2.64
C LYS A 82 1.29 -5.79 2.32
N ARG A 83 1.51 -6.66 3.32
CA ARG A 83 1.22 -8.09 3.19
C ARG A 83 -0.18 -8.41 3.67
N VAL A 84 -0.81 -9.36 3.00
CA VAL A 84 -2.09 -9.92 3.43
C VAL A 84 -1.89 -10.69 4.74
N LEU A 85 -2.59 -10.29 5.78
CA LEU A 85 -2.60 -10.99 7.07
C LEU A 85 -3.89 -11.79 7.28
N ALA A 86 -5.04 -11.23 6.89
CA ALA A 86 -6.30 -11.93 6.98
C ALA A 86 -7.19 -11.67 5.76
N LEU A 87 -8.02 -12.64 5.44
CA LEU A 87 -8.91 -12.72 4.28
C LEU A 87 -10.38 -12.73 4.71
N PRO A 88 -11.33 -12.52 3.80
CA PRO A 88 -12.76 -12.59 4.09
C PRO A 88 -13.14 -13.85 4.87
N GLY A 89 -14.03 -13.69 5.86
CA GLY A 89 -14.48 -14.74 6.75
C GLY A 89 -13.66 -14.93 8.03
N GLN A 90 -12.44 -14.40 8.07
CA GLN A 90 -11.61 -14.45 9.28
C GLN A 90 -11.97 -13.33 10.25
N ALA A 91 -11.92 -13.62 11.55
CA ALA A 91 -12.16 -12.67 12.62
C ALA A 91 -10.85 -11.99 13.04
N VAL A 92 -10.77 -10.68 12.89
CA VAL A 92 -9.63 -9.87 13.36
C VAL A 92 -10.08 -9.10 14.60
N CYS A 93 -9.34 -9.22 15.70
CA CYS A 93 -9.62 -8.49 16.92
C CYS A 93 -8.43 -7.62 17.31
N ARG A 94 -8.73 -6.48 17.93
CA ARG A 94 -7.76 -5.66 18.64
C ARG A 94 -8.20 -5.48 20.08
N THR A 95 -7.40 -6.03 20.99
CA THR A 95 -7.54 -5.84 22.43
C THR A 95 -6.32 -5.07 22.91
N ASP A 96 -6.54 -3.82 23.32
CA ASP A 96 -5.50 -2.87 23.67
C ASP A 96 -4.47 -2.71 22.52
N ARG A 97 -3.31 -3.33 22.62
CA ARG A 97 -2.26 -3.31 21.61
C ARG A 97 -2.20 -4.56 20.76
N THR A 98 -2.75 -5.66 21.27
CA THR A 98 -2.63 -6.98 20.64
C THR A 98 -3.61 -7.14 19.49
N ILE A 99 -3.10 -7.58 18.35
CA ILE A 99 -3.88 -7.97 17.17
C ILE A 99 -3.95 -9.49 17.10
N THR A 100 -5.15 -10.01 16.98
CA THR A 100 -5.36 -11.46 16.78
C THR A 100 -6.14 -11.72 15.50
N VAL A 101 -5.87 -12.85 14.85
CA VAL A 101 -6.65 -13.38 13.72
C VAL A 101 -7.15 -14.77 14.13
N ASP A 102 -8.46 -14.98 14.09
CA ASP A 102 -9.12 -16.21 14.52
C ASP A 102 -8.65 -16.67 15.93
N GLY A 103 -8.46 -15.71 16.84
CA GLY A 103 -7.98 -15.93 18.20
C GLY A 103 -6.47 -16.08 18.36
N ALA A 104 -5.71 -16.26 17.28
CA ALA A 104 -4.25 -16.37 17.34
C ALA A 104 -3.59 -14.98 17.33
N ALA A 105 -2.70 -14.69 18.29
CA ALA A 105 -1.95 -13.44 18.34
C ALA A 105 -1.00 -13.34 17.14
N THR A 106 -1.08 -12.22 16.42
CA THR A 106 -0.31 -11.98 15.18
C THR A 106 0.68 -10.83 15.28
N GLY A 107 0.54 -9.96 16.26
CA GLY A 107 1.44 -8.84 16.52
C GLY A 107 0.80 -7.77 17.39
N GLU A 108 1.54 -6.68 17.59
CA GLU A 108 1.11 -5.56 18.42
C GLU A 108 1.06 -4.25 17.64
N ALA A 109 0.17 -3.35 18.05
CA ALA A 109 0.12 -1.97 17.63
C ALA A 109 0.81 -1.08 18.64
N LEU A 110 1.59 -0.11 18.18
CA LEU A 110 2.17 0.92 19.03
C LEU A 110 1.09 1.95 19.42
N SER A 111 1.22 2.57 20.58
CA SER A 111 0.34 3.67 20.99
C SER A 111 0.78 5.01 20.39
N ARG A 112 2.07 5.16 20.11
CA ARG A 112 2.68 6.37 19.56
C ARG A 112 3.69 6.04 18.47
N ASP A 113 3.92 6.97 17.57
CA ASP A 113 4.96 6.88 16.55
C ASP A 113 6.34 7.31 17.09
N ARG A 114 7.37 7.21 16.25
CA ARG A 114 8.75 7.62 16.59
C ARG A 114 8.90 9.12 16.93
N ARG A 115 7.88 9.95 16.68
CA ARG A 115 7.82 11.37 17.02
C ARG A 115 6.93 11.63 18.24
N ASP A 116 6.62 10.59 19.00
CA ASP A 116 5.75 10.62 20.20
C ASP A 116 4.31 11.10 19.92
N ARG A 117 3.82 11.01 18.70
CA ARG A 117 2.47 11.38 18.33
C ARG A 117 1.53 10.19 18.46
N PRO A 118 0.30 10.36 18.99
CA PRO A 118 -0.65 9.25 19.14
C PRO A 118 -1.01 8.64 17.79
N LEU A 119 -1.04 7.32 17.72
CA LEU A 119 -1.47 6.56 16.56
C LEU A 119 -2.96 6.22 16.66
N PRO A 120 -3.68 6.10 15.54
CA PRO A 120 -5.08 5.69 15.53
C PRO A 120 -5.26 4.34 16.22
N ALA A 121 -6.39 4.18 16.91
CA ALA A 121 -6.72 2.95 17.61
C ALA A 121 -8.18 2.60 17.38
N TRP A 122 -8.43 1.39 16.88
CA TRP A 122 -9.74 0.77 16.90
C TRP A 122 -9.74 -0.33 17.98
N ARG A 123 -10.92 -0.79 18.39
CA ARG A 123 -11.09 -1.82 19.43
C ARG A 123 -12.19 -2.79 19.06
N GLY A 124 -12.11 -3.99 19.60
CA GLY A 124 -13.09 -5.05 19.41
C GLY A 124 -12.71 -6.00 18.29
N CYS A 125 -13.68 -6.77 17.84
CA CYS A 125 -13.52 -7.78 16.79
C CYS A 125 -14.33 -7.41 15.55
N HIS A 126 -13.77 -7.70 14.39
CA HIS A 126 -14.42 -7.52 13.10
C HIS A 126 -14.19 -8.79 12.27
N THR A 127 -15.26 -9.43 11.84
CA THR A 127 -15.17 -10.52 10.85
C THR A 127 -15.13 -9.89 9.47
N LEU A 128 -14.06 -10.15 8.72
CA LEU A 128 -13.86 -9.57 7.40
C LEU A 128 -14.97 -9.98 6.45
N ALA A 129 -15.67 -8.99 5.90
CA ALA A 129 -16.69 -9.19 4.89
C ALA A 129 -16.10 -9.55 3.52
N PRO A 130 -16.89 -10.15 2.60
CA PRO A 130 -16.49 -10.23 1.20
C PRO A 130 -16.11 -8.85 0.65
N GLY A 131 -14.92 -8.73 0.07
CA GLY A 131 -14.39 -7.44 -0.41
C GLY A 131 -13.55 -6.66 0.60
N GLU A 132 -13.28 -7.19 1.78
CA GLU A 132 -12.36 -6.63 2.76
C GLU A 132 -11.07 -7.46 2.88
N VAL A 133 -10.00 -6.83 3.28
CA VAL A 133 -8.70 -7.46 3.56
C VAL A 133 -8.03 -6.78 4.74
N PHE A 134 -7.35 -7.56 5.56
CA PHE A 134 -6.52 -7.03 6.64
C PHE A 134 -5.06 -7.16 6.27
N LEU A 135 -4.35 -6.05 6.24
CA LEU A 135 -3.00 -5.94 5.74
C LEU A 135 -2.03 -5.57 6.86
N MET A 136 -0.95 -6.33 7.02
CA MET A 136 0.01 -6.08 8.08
C MET A 136 1.41 -6.59 7.72
N ASN A 137 2.42 -5.75 7.87
CA ASN A 137 3.82 -6.13 7.76
C ASN A 137 4.34 -6.58 9.15
N ARG A 138 4.19 -7.86 9.46
CA ARG A 138 4.51 -8.42 10.79
C ARG A 138 5.97 -8.24 11.20
N GLN A 139 6.89 -8.22 10.23
CA GLN A 139 8.32 -8.07 10.46
C GLN A 139 8.73 -6.63 10.83
N SER A 140 7.83 -5.65 10.65
CA SER A 140 8.10 -4.25 10.95
C SER A 140 7.11 -3.74 12.00
N GLU A 141 7.62 -3.49 13.21
CA GLU A 141 6.80 -2.98 14.33
C GLU A 141 6.28 -1.57 14.04
N ASP A 142 7.08 -0.76 13.34
CA ASP A 142 6.76 0.63 12.99
C ASP A 142 5.89 0.77 11.74
N SER A 143 5.54 -0.34 11.08
CA SER A 143 4.74 -0.29 9.87
C SER A 143 3.35 0.26 10.16
N LEU A 144 2.97 1.34 9.47
CA LEU A 144 1.61 1.87 9.48
C LEU A 144 0.74 1.01 8.54
N ASP A 145 -0.17 0.26 9.11
CA ASP A 145 -0.99 -0.72 8.40
C ASP A 145 -2.33 -0.94 9.12
N SER A 146 -3.02 -2.03 8.81
CA SER A 146 -4.34 -2.33 9.38
C SER A 146 -4.38 -2.46 10.90
N ARG A 147 -3.23 -2.57 11.57
CA ARG A 147 -3.15 -2.43 13.04
C ARG A 147 -3.77 -1.13 13.54
N TYR A 148 -3.70 -0.07 12.71
CA TYR A 148 -4.15 1.29 13.05
C TYR A 148 -5.43 1.68 12.31
N PHE A 149 -5.63 1.18 11.10
CA PHE A 149 -6.70 1.63 10.21
C PHE A 149 -7.84 0.62 10.08
N GLY A 150 -7.68 -0.60 10.61
CA GLY A 150 -8.64 -1.68 10.42
C GLY A 150 -8.57 -2.31 9.03
N ALA A 151 -9.62 -3.03 8.65
CA ALA A 151 -9.75 -3.64 7.34
C ALA A 151 -9.83 -2.59 6.22
N LEU A 152 -9.28 -2.91 5.07
CA LEU A 152 -9.34 -2.08 3.88
C LEU A 152 -10.16 -2.78 2.78
N PRO A 153 -10.88 -2.02 1.93
CA PRO A 153 -11.55 -2.58 0.77
C PRO A 153 -10.54 -3.17 -0.23
N VAL A 154 -10.83 -4.33 -0.81
CA VAL A 154 -9.98 -4.94 -1.86
C VAL A 154 -9.87 -4.04 -3.11
N THR A 155 -10.80 -3.12 -3.32
CA THR A 155 -10.77 -2.12 -4.40
C THR A 155 -9.60 -1.14 -4.26
N THR A 156 -8.99 -1.04 -3.09
CA THR A 156 -7.78 -0.22 -2.86
C THR A 156 -6.50 -0.89 -3.36
N ILE A 157 -6.57 -2.17 -3.71
CA ILE A 157 -5.42 -2.93 -4.20
C ILE A 157 -5.17 -2.60 -5.68
N ALA A 158 -4.01 -2.03 -5.95
CA ALA A 158 -3.58 -1.67 -7.31
C ALA A 158 -2.85 -2.82 -8.03
N GLY A 159 -2.26 -3.76 -7.27
CA GLY A 159 -1.51 -4.87 -7.84
C GLY A 159 -0.81 -5.71 -6.77
N ARG A 160 -0.21 -6.80 -7.20
CA ARG A 160 0.73 -7.60 -6.42
C ARG A 160 2.15 -7.08 -6.65
N ALA A 161 2.95 -7.00 -5.60
CA ALA A 161 4.35 -6.59 -5.69
C ALA A 161 5.27 -7.82 -5.64
N ASP A 162 5.97 -8.09 -6.74
CA ASP A 162 6.99 -9.14 -6.82
C ASP A 162 8.38 -8.49 -6.70
N PRO A 163 9.25 -8.89 -5.76
CA PRO A 163 10.57 -8.31 -5.63
C PRO A 163 11.43 -8.66 -6.85
N LEU A 164 12.09 -7.63 -7.43
CA LEU A 164 13.05 -7.79 -8.52
C LEU A 164 14.49 -7.69 -8.01
N TRP A 165 14.73 -6.65 -7.23
CA TRP A 165 15.98 -6.40 -6.56
C TRP A 165 15.70 -5.71 -5.24
N THR A 166 16.07 -6.32 -4.12
CA THR A 166 15.79 -5.81 -2.79
C THR A 166 17.02 -5.94 -1.90
N HIS A 167 17.16 -4.99 -1.00
CA HIS A 167 18.17 -4.98 0.05
C HIS A 167 17.47 -4.97 1.41
N GLU A 168 17.82 -5.93 2.27
CA GLU A 168 17.38 -5.90 3.67
C GLU A 168 18.35 -5.00 4.43
N GLU A 169 17.85 -3.89 4.99
CA GLU A 169 18.58 -3.14 6.00
C GLU A 169 18.61 -4.01 7.27
N ARG A 170 19.82 -4.41 7.66
CA ARG A 170 20.08 -5.15 8.92
C ARG A 170 20.06 -4.19 10.10
#